data_c772ab4635a88401ea78d2f2aa0b019e
#
_entry.id   c772ab4635a88401ea78d2f2aa0b019e
#
_cell.length_a   1.000
_cell.length_b   1.000
_cell.length_c   1.000
_cell.angle_alpha   90.00
_cell.angle_beta   90.00
_cell.angle_gamma   90.00
#
_symmetry.space_group_name_H-M   'P 1'
#
loop_
_entity.id
_entity.type
_entity.pdbx_description
1 polymer ?
#
loop_
_entity_poly.entity_id
_entity_poly.type
_entity_poly.pdbx_seq_one_letter_code
_entity_poly.pdbx_strand_id
1 'polypeptide(L)'
;MTDYYPDADHWQHLDPAAAGFDDERLTDSFAYAITQEITTSQDLTEMIPTGQRHPYDRQLGPIKDRSTAAGLVAKNGYLIGQFGPVDSTEVTFSCSKSYLSATAGLAFDDGLIDDLDQPVAESVHDGGFDSPHNAQITWRQLLQQTSEWEGELFGLPDWIDRGRQVNSTPGMEAGTIGGSAAASDNHRDLQAPGTFWEYNDVRVNRASLSLLRLYGAPLPQILKSRIMDPIGASQTWDWHGYETSWVEEKGQRVQSVSGGAHWGGGVWIDSYDHARFGLLFLRGGRWRDAQILSENWIAQTTVPCDINPEYGLLWWLNHQHSMSDLACEKSFAARGAGGNIIFIEPEKDIIIVLRWCGNPKGVIDRILGSAV
;
A
#
# COMPACT_ATOMS: atom_id res chain seq x y z
N MET A 1 -25.15 4.79 -16.79
CA MET A 1 -25.53 5.06 -15.38
C MET A 1 -24.56 6.10 -14.88
N THR A 2 -25.01 7.05 -14.05
CA THR A 2 -24.10 7.98 -13.36
C THR A 2 -23.30 7.20 -12.33
N ASP A 3 -22.00 7.46 -12.24
CA ASP A 3 -21.13 6.83 -11.25
C ASP A 3 -21.65 7.06 -9.83
N TYR A 4 -21.76 6.00 -9.04
CA TYR A 4 -22.14 6.12 -7.65
C TYR A 4 -20.88 6.28 -6.76
N TYR A 5 -20.97 7.20 -5.81
CA TYR A 5 -19.98 7.44 -4.76
C TYR A 5 -20.66 7.38 -3.40
N PRO A 6 -20.16 6.58 -2.46
CA PRO A 6 -20.79 6.47 -1.15
C PRO A 6 -20.70 7.77 -0.35
N ASP A 7 -21.71 8.03 0.48
CA ASP A 7 -21.68 9.07 1.49
C ASP A 7 -20.79 8.66 2.67
N ALA A 8 -20.35 9.63 3.48
CA ALA A 8 -19.45 9.36 4.61
C ALA A 8 -20.00 8.30 5.56
N ASP A 9 -21.29 8.39 5.89
CA ASP A 9 -21.93 7.54 6.90
C ASP A 9 -22.75 6.38 6.30
N HIS A 10 -22.80 6.28 4.96
CA HIS A 10 -23.65 5.31 4.31
C HIS A 10 -23.09 4.84 2.98
N TRP A 11 -22.96 3.53 2.83
CA TRP A 11 -22.63 2.89 1.56
C TRP A 11 -23.82 2.08 1.07
N GLN A 12 -24.39 2.44 -0.10
CA GLN A 12 -25.53 1.73 -0.67
C GLN A 12 -25.13 0.33 -1.12
N HIS A 13 -26.03 -0.62 -0.85
CA HIS A 13 -25.91 -1.99 -1.32
C HIS A 13 -26.68 -2.17 -2.62
N LEU A 14 -26.11 -2.95 -3.52
CA LEU A 14 -26.76 -3.44 -4.73
C LEU A 14 -26.88 -4.95 -4.62
N ASP A 15 -28.04 -5.48 -5.00
CA ASP A 15 -28.26 -6.91 -5.08
C ASP A 15 -27.24 -7.53 -6.06
N PRO A 16 -26.56 -8.63 -5.69
CA PRO A 16 -25.53 -9.25 -6.54
C PRO A 16 -26.05 -9.59 -7.94
N ALA A 17 -27.27 -10.13 -8.07
CA ALA A 17 -27.85 -10.46 -9.36
C ALA A 17 -28.11 -9.21 -10.20
N ALA A 18 -28.55 -8.10 -9.60
CA ALA A 18 -28.68 -6.81 -10.26
C ALA A 18 -27.35 -6.21 -10.69
N ALA A 19 -26.25 -6.58 -10.01
CA ALA A 19 -24.88 -6.20 -10.32
C ALA A 19 -24.23 -7.12 -11.38
N GLY A 20 -24.92 -8.15 -11.86
CA GLY A 20 -24.40 -9.12 -12.82
C GLY A 20 -23.55 -10.22 -12.18
N PHE A 21 -23.89 -10.62 -10.95
CA PHE A 21 -23.23 -11.72 -10.23
C PHE A 21 -24.22 -12.81 -9.88
N ASP A 22 -23.76 -14.06 -9.89
CA ASP A 22 -24.45 -15.18 -9.32
C ASP A 22 -24.33 -15.14 -7.80
N ASP A 23 -25.45 -14.94 -7.10
CA ASP A 23 -25.48 -14.74 -5.64
C ASP A 23 -24.99 -15.97 -4.86
N GLU A 24 -25.32 -17.17 -5.31
CA GLU A 24 -24.87 -18.42 -4.68
C GLU A 24 -23.34 -18.56 -4.81
N ARG A 25 -22.82 -18.37 -6.01
CA ARG A 25 -21.37 -18.44 -6.27
C ARG A 25 -20.59 -17.34 -5.55
N LEU A 26 -21.14 -16.13 -5.42
CA LEU A 26 -20.52 -15.05 -4.66
C LEU A 26 -20.50 -15.39 -3.17
N THR A 27 -21.61 -15.91 -2.63
CA THR A 27 -21.70 -16.38 -1.24
C THR A 27 -20.70 -17.51 -0.98
N ASP A 28 -20.58 -18.47 -1.88
CA ASP A 28 -19.58 -19.54 -1.79
C ASP A 28 -18.14 -19.00 -1.83
N SER A 29 -17.91 -17.93 -2.58
CA SER A 29 -16.59 -17.24 -2.61
C SER A 29 -16.25 -16.62 -1.26
N PHE A 30 -17.20 -16.04 -0.56
CA PHE A 30 -17.02 -15.51 0.80
C PHE A 30 -16.81 -16.64 1.83
N ALA A 31 -17.58 -17.71 1.73
CA ALA A 31 -17.37 -18.88 2.58
C ALA A 31 -15.97 -19.47 2.38
N TYR A 32 -15.52 -19.57 1.13
CA TYR A 32 -14.14 -19.97 0.83
C TYR A 32 -13.12 -18.99 1.42
N ALA A 33 -13.31 -17.68 1.28
CA ALA A 33 -12.39 -16.68 1.80
C ALA A 33 -12.17 -16.79 3.31
N ILE A 34 -13.23 -17.08 4.07
CA ILE A 34 -13.16 -17.32 5.53
C ILE A 34 -12.26 -18.53 5.83
N THR A 35 -12.30 -19.59 5.00
CA THR A 35 -11.42 -20.76 5.18
C THR A 35 -9.95 -20.48 4.86
N GLN A 36 -9.69 -19.37 4.21
CA GLN A 36 -8.35 -18.93 3.84
C GLN A 36 -7.74 -17.96 4.86
N GLU A 37 -8.31 -17.85 6.06
CA GLU A 37 -7.69 -17.04 7.10
C GLU A 37 -6.24 -17.46 7.34
N ILE A 38 -5.34 -16.48 7.49
CA ILE A 38 -3.93 -16.78 7.81
C ILE A 38 -3.83 -17.53 9.14
N THR A 39 -2.88 -18.43 9.22
CA THR A 39 -2.69 -19.28 10.42
C THR A 39 -1.86 -18.63 11.53
N THR A 40 -1.35 -17.43 11.30
CA THR A 40 -0.57 -16.68 12.29
C THR A 40 -1.45 -16.18 13.42
N SER A 41 -0.87 -16.01 14.61
CA SER A 41 -1.56 -15.52 15.79
C SER A 41 -2.33 -14.22 15.53
N GLN A 42 -3.42 -14.02 16.28
CA GLN A 42 -4.09 -12.72 16.33
C GLN A 42 -3.25 -11.69 17.09
N ASP A 43 -2.42 -12.12 18.02
CA ASP A 43 -1.41 -11.27 18.63
C ASP A 43 -0.31 -10.96 17.61
N LEU A 44 -0.34 -9.75 17.05
CA LEU A 44 0.61 -9.32 16.04
C LEU A 44 2.05 -9.19 16.56
N THR A 45 2.26 -9.16 17.87
CA THR A 45 3.62 -9.19 18.43
C THR A 45 4.33 -10.51 18.14
N GLU A 46 3.57 -11.60 17.94
CA GLU A 46 4.10 -12.91 17.57
C GLU A 46 4.43 -12.99 16.05
N MET A 47 3.79 -12.15 15.24
CA MET A 47 4.03 -12.10 13.77
C MET A 47 5.28 -11.29 13.42
N ILE A 48 5.64 -10.33 14.25
CA ILE A 48 6.77 -9.44 13.99
C ILE A 48 7.98 -10.02 14.70
N PRO A 49 9.03 -10.41 13.99
CA PRO A 49 10.22 -10.97 14.59
C PRO A 49 10.77 -10.04 15.67
N THR A 50 10.93 -10.55 16.88
CA THR A 50 11.49 -9.81 18.00
C THR A 50 12.75 -10.48 18.50
N GLY A 51 13.86 -9.75 18.54
CA GLY A 51 15.02 -10.09 19.35
C GLY A 51 16.04 -11.04 18.75
N GLN A 52 15.97 -11.42 17.47
CA GLN A 52 17.04 -12.23 16.83
C GLN A 52 18.18 -11.38 16.28
N ARG A 53 17.94 -10.11 16.02
CA ARG A 53 18.88 -9.16 15.41
C ARG A 53 18.79 -7.78 16.05
N HIS A 54 18.59 -7.76 17.36
CA HIS A 54 18.61 -6.48 18.08
C HIS A 54 19.82 -5.62 17.62
N PRO A 55 19.60 -4.34 17.31
CA PRO A 55 18.37 -3.55 17.49
C PRO A 55 17.42 -3.56 16.26
N TYR A 56 17.74 -4.21 15.16
CA TYR A 56 17.10 -4.01 13.85
C TYR A 56 15.76 -4.72 13.70
N ASP A 57 15.51 -5.76 14.48
CA ASP A 57 14.29 -6.58 14.43
C ASP A 57 13.31 -6.29 15.57
N ARG A 58 13.58 -5.25 16.38
CA ARG A 58 12.66 -4.85 17.43
C ARG A 58 11.43 -4.15 16.86
N GLN A 59 10.30 -4.37 17.49
CA GLN A 59 9.08 -3.61 17.25
C GLN A 59 9.31 -2.11 17.53
N LEU A 60 8.99 -1.24 16.57
CA LEU A 60 9.22 0.19 16.64
C LEU A 60 7.95 1.04 16.67
N GLY A 61 6.79 0.46 16.35
CA GLY A 61 5.51 1.14 16.30
C GLY A 61 4.43 0.43 17.12
N PRO A 62 3.21 0.99 17.20
CA PRO A 62 2.11 0.37 17.89
C PRO A 62 1.68 -0.92 17.20
N ILE A 63 1.37 -1.95 17.98
CA ILE A 63 0.79 -3.19 17.49
C ILE A 63 -0.43 -3.53 18.34
N LYS A 64 -1.51 -3.94 17.68
CA LYS A 64 -2.75 -4.40 18.28
C LYS A 64 -3.06 -5.78 17.72
N ASP A 65 -3.91 -6.53 18.40
CA ASP A 65 -4.41 -7.80 17.90
C ASP A 65 -5.16 -7.59 16.58
N ARG A 66 -5.01 -8.55 15.68
CA ARG A 66 -5.77 -8.61 14.43
C ARG A 66 -7.12 -9.31 14.64
N SER A 67 -8.07 -8.99 13.78
CA SER A 67 -9.30 -9.76 13.67
C SER A 67 -9.13 -11.04 12.82
N THR A 68 -10.24 -11.74 12.60
CA THR A 68 -10.35 -12.84 11.64
C THR A 68 -10.37 -12.32 10.20
N ALA A 69 -10.32 -13.24 9.22
CA ALA A 69 -10.44 -12.89 7.82
C ALA A 69 -11.70 -12.08 7.53
N ALA A 70 -11.55 -11.01 6.77
CA ALA A 70 -12.63 -10.12 6.39
C ALA A 70 -12.45 -9.63 4.96
N GLY A 71 -13.53 -9.16 4.35
CA GLY A 71 -13.44 -8.55 3.04
C GLY A 71 -14.78 -8.03 2.53
N LEU A 72 -14.71 -7.21 1.51
CA LEU A 72 -15.88 -6.68 0.82
C LEU A 72 -15.63 -6.55 -0.67
N VAL A 73 -16.73 -6.51 -1.42
CA VAL A 73 -16.71 -6.32 -2.88
C VAL A 73 -17.63 -5.16 -3.24
N ALA A 74 -17.09 -4.22 -4.01
CA ALA A 74 -17.87 -3.14 -4.60
C ALA A 74 -17.86 -3.26 -6.13
N LYS A 75 -19.03 -3.03 -6.74
CA LYS A 75 -19.27 -3.04 -8.18
C LYS A 75 -19.98 -1.75 -8.59
N ASN A 76 -19.46 -1.04 -9.58
CA ASN A 76 -19.99 0.26 -10.01
C ASN A 76 -20.11 1.27 -8.85
N GLY A 77 -19.25 1.16 -7.83
CA GLY A 77 -19.27 1.94 -6.60
C GLY A 77 -20.20 1.40 -5.50
N TYR A 78 -21.15 0.51 -5.78
CA TYR A 78 -22.07 -0.08 -4.80
C TYR A 78 -21.47 -1.31 -4.12
N LEU A 79 -21.74 -1.51 -2.82
CA LEU A 79 -21.43 -2.76 -2.16
C LEU A 79 -22.33 -3.87 -2.67
N ILE A 80 -21.74 -5.01 -3.09
CA ILE A 80 -22.48 -6.19 -3.51
C ILE A 80 -22.35 -7.36 -2.54
N GLY A 81 -21.42 -7.27 -1.58
CA GLY A 81 -21.29 -8.25 -0.51
C GLY A 81 -20.08 -8.00 0.37
N GLN A 82 -20.09 -8.65 1.53
CA GLN A 82 -19.01 -8.56 2.52
C GLN A 82 -19.02 -9.79 3.45
N PHE A 83 -17.89 -10.03 4.10
CA PHE A 83 -17.73 -11.08 5.11
C PHE A 83 -16.75 -10.65 6.20
N GLY A 84 -16.90 -11.23 7.39
CA GLY A 84 -16.04 -10.94 8.55
C GLY A 84 -16.19 -9.51 9.09
N PRO A 85 -15.30 -9.08 10.00
CA PRO A 85 -15.36 -7.79 10.68
C PRO A 85 -14.74 -6.68 9.80
N VAL A 86 -15.45 -6.22 8.78
CA VAL A 86 -15.00 -5.21 7.81
C VAL A 86 -14.84 -3.80 8.39
N ASP A 87 -15.44 -3.53 9.54
CA ASP A 87 -15.38 -2.27 10.29
C ASP A 87 -14.21 -2.18 11.28
N SER A 88 -13.42 -3.26 11.41
CA SER A 88 -12.25 -3.26 12.29
C SER A 88 -11.14 -2.38 11.73
N THR A 89 -10.70 -1.38 12.53
CA THR A 89 -9.52 -0.56 12.23
C THR A 89 -8.26 -1.32 12.59
N GLU A 90 -7.49 -1.73 11.60
CA GLU A 90 -6.33 -2.61 11.75
C GLU A 90 -5.15 -2.17 10.89
N VAL A 91 -3.95 -2.62 11.28
CA VAL A 91 -2.75 -2.40 10.46
C VAL A 91 -2.91 -3.02 9.08
N THR A 92 -2.52 -2.28 8.06
CA THR A 92 -2.60 -2.73 6.67
C THR A 92 -1.24 -3.09 6.07
N PHE A 93 -0.18 -3.03 6.87
CA PHE A 93 1.19 -3.26 6.45
C PHE A 93 1.53 -2.51 5.15
N SER A 94 2.09 -3.20 4.18
CA SER A 94 2.59 -2.58 2.95
C SER A 94 1.52 -1.99 2.02
N CYS A 95 0.22 -2.16 2.28
CA CYS A 95 -0.78 -1.32 1.61
C CYS A 95 -0.53 0.18 1.89
N SER A 96 0.15 0.52 2.99
CA SER A 96 0.61 1.88 3.32
C SER A 96 1.43 2.53 2.19
N LYS A 97 2.14 1.73 1.39
CA LYS A 97 2.92 2.22 0.25
C LYS A 97 2.03 2.90 -0.80
N SER A 98 0.83 2.39 -1.03
CA SER A 98 -0.10 2.99 -1.99
C SER A 98 -0.71 4.30 -1.46
N TYR A 99 -0.87 4.43 -0.14
CA TYR A 99 -1.20 5.72 0.49
C TYR A 99 -0.05 6.74 0.37
N LEU A 100 1.20 6.25 0.50
CA LEU A 100 2.38 7.09 0.24
C LEU A 100 2.44 7.51 -1.24
N SER A 101 2.14 6.61 -2.18
CA SER A 101 1.98 6.95 -3.60
C SER A 101 0.96 8.07 -3.81
N ALA A 102 -0.20 7.99 -3.16
CA ALA A 102 -1.22 9.03 -3.27
C ALA A 102 -0.73 10.40 -2.74
N THR A 103 0.03 10.40 -1.62
CA THR A 103 0.63 11.66 -1.13
C THR A 103 1.73 12.19 -2.05
N ALA A 104 2.50 11.32 -2.72
CA ALA A 104 3.43 11.72 -3.76
C ALA A 104 2.68 12.31 -4.98
N GLY A 105 1.51 11.77 -5.30
CA GLY A 105 0.65 12.29 -6.36
C GLY A 105 0.15 13.70 -6.09
N LEU A 106 -0.24 13.98 -4.87
CA LEU A 106 -0.60 15.34 -4.48
C LEU A 106 0.61 16.29 -4.61
N ALA A 107 1.82 15.85 -4.25
CA ALA A 107 3.03 16.66 -4.42
C ALA A 107 3.36 16.92 -5.90
N PHE A 108 3.12 15.93 -6.76
CA PHE A 108 3.26 16.06 -8.20
C PHE A 108 2.22 17.04 -8.78
N ASP A 109 0.96 16.90 -8.40
CA ASP A 109 -0.13 17.77 -8.86
C ASP A 109 0.01 19.23 -8.36
N ASP A 110 0.61 19.42 -7.19
CA ASP A 110 0.90 20.73 -6.61
C ASP A 110 2.19 21.37 -7.19
N GLY A 111 2.93 20.67 -8.06
CA GLY A 111 4.20 21.15 -8.62
C GLY A 111 5.34 21.20 -7.60
N LEU A 112 5.25 20.43 -6.52
CA LEU A 112 6.36 20.22 -5.58
C LEU A 112 7.35 19.18 -6.12
N ILE A 113 6.87 18.29 -6.99
CA ILE A 113 7.65 17.38 -7.83
C ILE A 113 7.31 17.76 -9.27
N ASP A 114 8.20 18.48 -9.94
CA ASP A 114 7.96 18.93 -11.31
C ASP A 114 8.11 17.78 -12.32
N ASP A 115 9.07 16.90 -12.09
CA ASP A 115 9.37 15.74 -12.93
C ASP A 115 9.74 14.54 -12.04
N LEU A 116 9.14 13.39 -12.30
CA LEU A 116 9.47 12.15 -11.59
C LEU A 116 10.92 11.69 -11.84
N ASP A 117 11.51 12.07 -12.95
CA ASP A 117 12.86 11.68 -13.33
C ASP A 117 13.92 12.70 -12.89
N GLN A 118 13.51 13.80 -12.20
CA GLN A 118 14.49 14.71 -11.57
C GLN A 118 15.07 14.10 -10.28
N PRO A 119 16.35 14.38 -9.96
CA PRO A 119 16.97 13.96 -8.71
C PRO A 119 16.24 14.52 -7.48
N VAL A 120 16.02 13.68 -6.49
CA VAL A 120 15.42 14.08 -5.19
C VAL A 120 16.28 15.13 -4.50
N ALA A 121 17.59 15.07 -4.66
CA ALA A 121 18.56 16.03 -4.12
C ALA A 121 18.29 17.49 -4.55
N GLU A 122 17.57 17.72 -5.63
CA GLU A 122 17.24 19.08 -6.09
C GLU A 122 16.18 19.76 -5.21
N SER A 123 15.36 18.98 -4.52
CA SER A 123 14.24 19.49 -3.72
C SER A 123 14.31 19.10 -2.23
N VAL A 124 15.09 18.09 -1.84
CA VAL A 124 15.22 17.59 -0.47
C VAL A 124 16.67 17.73 0.02
N HIS A 125 16.91 18.62 0.99
CA HIS A 125 18.23 19.00 1.48
C HIS A 125 18.44 18.64 2.95
N ASP A 126 18.21 17.38 3.31
CA ASP A 126 18.27 16.88 4.69
C ASP A 126 19.45 15.93 4.95
N GLY A 127 20.43 15.92 4.05
CA GLY A 127 21.61 15.07 4.13
C GLY A 127 21.44 13.67 3.53
N GLY A 128 20.20 13.22 3.29
CA GLY A 128 19.94 11.86 2.81
C GLY A 128 20.34 11.59 1.35
N PHE A 129 20.64 12.65 0.59
CA PHE A 129 21.01 12.58 -0.83
C PHE A 129 22.32 13.29 -1.14
N ASP A 130 23.17 13.54 -0.14
CA ASP A 130 24.44 14.31 -0.32
C ASP A 130 25.57 13.46 -0.90
N SER A 131 25.53 12.12 -0.78
CA SER A 131 26.58 11.28 -1.35
C SER A 131 26.50 11.29 -2.89
N PRO A 132 27.66 11.12 -3.60
CA PRO A 132 27.65 11.03 -5.06
C PRO A 132 26.75 9.90 -5.61
N HIS A 133 26.50 8.86 -4.84
CA HIS A 133 25.61 7.76 -5.18
C HIS A 133 24.15 8.22 -5.03
N ASN A 134 23.76 8.68 -3.83
CA ASN A 134 22.37 9.04 -3.54
C ASN A 134 21.92 10.30 -4.31
N ALA A 135 22.84 11.22 -4.66
CA ALA A 135 22.51 12.45 -5.38
C ALA A 135 21.90 12.20 -6.79
N GLN A 136 22.07 11.00 -7.34
CA GLN A 136 21.54 10.63 -8.64
C GLN A 136 20.13 10.04 -8.60
N ILE A 137 19.64 9.73 -7.38
CA ILE A 137 18.36 9.05 -7.18
C ILE A 137 17.21 9.98 -7.55
N THR A 138 16.31 9.49 -8.41
CA THR A 138 15.11 10.22 -8.83
C THR A 138 13.87 9.84 -8.00
N TRP A 139 12.83 10.69 -8.06
CA TRP A 139 11.55 10.39 -7.45
C TRP A 139 10.93 9.10 -8.00
N ARG A 140 11.01 8.88 -9.32
CA ARG A 140 10.55 7.65 -9.95
C ARG A 140 11.25 6.42 -9.35
N GLN A 141 12.55 6.48 -9.19
CA GLN A 141 13.34 5.37 -8.65
C GLN A 141 12.99 5.06 -7.19
N LEU A 142 12.71 6.08 -6.37
CA LEU A 142 12.20 5.86 -5.01
C LEU A 142 10.83 5.17 -5.02
N LEU A 143 9.91 5.64 -5.85
CA LEU A 143 8.54 5.14 -5.91
C LEU A 143 8.42 3.78 -6.62
N GLN A 144 9.34 3.45 -7.53
CA GLN A 144 9.43 2.13 -8.18
C GLN A 144 10.29 1.12 -7.41
N GLN A 145 10.90 1.53 -6.28
CA GLN A 145 11.83 0.70 -5.51
C GLN A 145 13.08 0.25 -6.30
N THR A 146 13.57 1.14 -7.17
CA THR A 146 14.82 0.97 -7.92
C THR A 146 15.90 1.97 -7.50
N SER A 147 15.69 2.67 -6.38
CA SER A 147 16.56 3.78 -5.96
C SER A 147 17.96 3.34 -5.56
N GLU A 148 18.12 2.14 -5.04
CA GLU A 148 19.39 1.71 -4.44
C GLU A 148 19.95 2.74 -3.43
N TRP A 149 19.06 3.49 -2.77
CA TRP A 149 19.47 4.43 -1.72
C TRP A 149 20.26 3.68 -0.65
N GLU A 150 21.42 4.23 -0.26
CA GLU A 150 22.22 3.73 0.84
C GLU A 150 22.21 4.68 2.02
N GLY A 151 22.12 4.11 3.23
CA GLY A 151 22.18 4.90 4.46
C GLY A 151 21.49 4.21 5.62
N GLU A 152 21.40 4.98 6.70
CA GLU A 152 20.66 4.60 7.89
C GLU A 152 19.51 5.59 8.10
N LEU A 153 18.33 5.07 8.37
CA LEU A 153 17.14 5.87 8.64
C LEU A 153 16.49 5.41 9.95
N PHE A 154 16.41 6.33 10.93
CA PHE A 154 15.80 6.07 12.24
C PHE A 154 16.42 4.89 13.01
N GLY A 155 17.73 4.67 12.84
CA GLY A 155 18.46 3.56 13.42
C GLY A 155 18.36 2.25 12.64
N LEU A 156 17.83 2.27 11.42
CA LEU A 156 17.68 1.12 10.55
C LEU A 156 18.49 1.32 9.26
N PRO A 157 19.51 0.52 9.00
CA PRO A 157 20.27 0.59 7.77
C PRO A 157 19.49 -0.02 6.59
N ASP A 158 19.65 0.54 5.40
CA ASP A 158 18.99 0.05 4.18
C ASP A 158 19.35 -1.40 3.83
N TRP A 159 20.58 -1.82 4.18
CA TRP A 159 21.07 -3.17 3.88
C TRP A 159 20.29 -4.28 4.61
N ILE A 160 19.51 -3.96 5.65
CA ILE A 160 18.68 -4.96 6.36
C ILE A 160 17.67 -5.65 5.45
N ASP A 161 17.21 -4.94 4.42
CA ASP A 161 16.29 -5.47 3.41
C ASP A 161 16.98 -5.85 2.09
N ARG A 162 18.31 -5.69 1.97
CA ARG A 162 19.02 -6.07 0.73
C ARG A 162 19.01 -7.58 0.54
N GLY A 163 18.61 -8.03 -0.65
CA GLY A 163 18.46 -9.46 -0.98
C GLY A 163 17.14 -10.05 -0.49
N ARG A 164 16.25 -9.25 0.07
CA ARG A 164 14.91 -9.70 0.47
C ARG A 164 14.11 -10.14 -0.76
N GLN A 165 13.63 -11.39 -0.70
CA GLN A 165 12.75 -11.93 -1.74
C GLN A 165 11.30 -11.66 -1.37
N VAL A 166 10.58 -10.96 -2.23
CA VAL A 166 9.14 -10.75 -2.11
C VAL A 166 8.49 -11.33 -3.36
N ASN A 167 7.68 -12.37 -3.18
CA ASN A 167 7.02 -13.02 -4.30
C ASN A 167 5.81 -12.19 -4.77
N SER A 168 5.66 -12.07 -6.08
CA SER A 168 4.48 -11.50 -6.72
C SER A 168 3.23 -12.34 -6.50
N THR A 169 3.38 -13.65 -6.27
CA THR A 169 2.26 -14.58 -6.06
C THR A 169 1.58 -14.30 -4.73
N PRO A 170 0.29 -13.86 -4.74
CA PRO A 170 -0.48 -13.67 -3.53
C PRO A 170 -0.61 -14.97 -2.75
N GLY A 171 -0.39 -14.92 -1.45
CA GLY A 171 -0.63 -16.04 -0.54
C GLY A 171 0.59 -16.87 -0.12
N MET A 172 1.74 -16.72 -0.76
CA MET A 172 2.93 -17.46 -0.32
C MET A 172 3.65 -16.86 0.90
N GLU A 173 3.23 -15.70 1.38
CA GLU A 173 3.92 -14.98 2.45
C GLU A 173 3.09 -14.82 3.74
N ALA A 174 2.01 -15.53 3.88
CA ALA A 174 1.14 -15.43 5.06
C ALA A 174 1.84 -15.78 6.39
N GLY A 175 3.06 -16.27 6.36
CA GLY A 175 3.85 -16.64 7.53
C GLY A 175 5.15 -15.85 7.72
N THR A 176 5.52 -14.96 6.81
CA THR A 176 6.79 -14.24 6.89
C THR A 176 6.61 -12.73 6.77
N ILE A 177 6.01 -12.14 7.79
CA ILE A 177 6.22 -10.72 8.03
C ILE A 177 7.66 -10.57 8.49
N GLY A 178 8.47 -9.87 7.69
CA GLY A 178 9.88 -9.70 8.00
C GLY A 178 10.76 -10.92 7.72
N GLY A 179 10.40 -11.75 6.74
CA GLY A 179 11.36 -12.63 6.10
C GLY A 179 12.48 -11.80 5.48
N SER A 180 13.25 -11.11 6.32
CA SER A 180 14.48 -10.48 5.86
C SER A 180 15.41 -11.62 5.41
N ALA A 181 15.86 -11.55 4.17
CA ALA A 181 17.00 -12.35 3.71
C ALA A 181 18.25 -12.11 4.57
N ALA A 182 18.19 -11.12 5.41
CA ALA A 182 19.19 -10.67 6.33
C ALA A 182 19.47 -11.63 7.50
N ALA A 183 19.06 -12.90 7.44
CA ALA A 183 19.58 -13.92 8.36
C ALA A 183 21.05 -14.23 8.12
N SER A 184 21.63 -13.83 6.99
CA SER A 184 23.06 -13.96 6.73
C SER A 184 23.73 -12.58 6.72
N ASP A 185 24.96 -12.50 7.23
CA ASP A 185 25.83 -11.31 7.08
C ASP A 185 26.23 -11.08 5.61
N ASN A 186 25.60 -11.76 4.68
CA ASN A 186 25.93 -11.76 3.27
C ASN A 186 24.87 -10.95 2.50
N HIS A 187 24.91 -9.64 2.65
CA HIS A 187 24.08 -8.73 1.85
C HIS A 187 24.64 -8.63 0.44
N ARG A 188 23.76 -8.56 -0.57
CA ARG A 188 24.22 -8.27 -1.92
C ARG A 188 24.87 -6.87 -1.97
N ASP A 189 25.78 -6.70 -2.89
CA ASP A 189 26.39 -5.39 -3.15
C ASP A 189 25.36 -4.38 -3.64
N LEU A 190 25.58 -3.12 -3.28
CA LEU A 190 24.81 -1.98 -3.79
C LEU A 190 24.97 -1.86 -5.30
N GLN A 191 23.88 -1.61 -6.00
CA GLN A 191 23.88 -1.37 -7.45
C GLN A 191 23.72 0.13 -7.74
N ALA A 192 23.95 0.54 -8.99
CA ALA A 192 23.67 1.90 -9.39
C ALA A 192 22.15 2.21 -9.31
N PRO A 193 21.75 3.43 -8.94
CA PRO A 193 20.35 3.84 -8.95
C PRO A 193 19.68 3.56 -10.30
N GLY A 194 18.49 3.01 -10.28
CA GLY A 194 17.71 2.66 -11.47
C GLY A 194 18.11 1.36 -12.17
N THR A 195 19.06 0.58 -11.64
CA THR A 195 19.53 -0.64 -12.32
C THR A 195 19.11 -1.94 -11.65
N PHE A 196 18.54 -1.86 -10.45
CA PHE A 196 18.09 -3.02 -9.69
C PHE A 196 16.78 -2.73 -8.98
N TRP A 197 15.83 -3.64 -9.07
CA TRP A 197 14.58 -3.57 -8.32
C TRP A 197 14.71 -4.38 -7.03
N GLU A 198 14.38 -3.76 -5.91
CA GLU A 198 14.39 -4.42 -4.62
C GLU A 198 13.31 -3.87 -3.70
N TYR A 199 12.49 -4.77 -3.17
CA TYR A 199 11.48 -4.42 -2.19
C TYR A 199 12.12 -4.12 -0.83
N ASN A 200 12.40 -2.84 -0.56
CA ASN A 200 13.16 -2.38 0.59
C ASN A 200 12.37 -1.31 1.37
N ASP A 201 11.90 -1.69 2.56
CA ASP A 201 11.04 -0.83 3.36
C ASP A 201 11.77 0.37 3.96
N VAL A 202 13.08 0.26 4.23
CA VAL A 202 13.89 1.42 4.69
C VAL A 202 13.96 2.49 3.61
N ARG A 203 14.12 2.09 2.34
CA ARG A 203 14.13 3.01 1.19
C ARG A 203 12.75 3.65 0.95
N VAL A 204 11.68 2.92 1.19
CA VAL A 204 10.31 3.49 1.14
C VAL A 204 10.08 4.45 2.31
N ASN A 205 10.60 4.17 3.50
CA ASN A 205 10.57 5.10 4.62
C ASN A 205 11.41 6.37 4.32
N ARG A 206 12.50 6.24 3.54
CA ARG A 206 13.25 7.39 3.02
C ARG A 206 12.38 8.26 2.09
N ALA A 207 11.60 7.65 1.20
CA ALA A 207 10.63 8.37 0.37
C ALA A 207 9.57 9.10 1.23
N SER A 208 9.07 8.47 2.28
CA SER A 208 8.14 9.08 3.23
C SER A 208 8.73 10.32 3.89
N LEU A 209 9.96 10.23 4.43
CA LEU A 209 10.64 11.39 5.01
C LEU A 209 10.90 12.49 3.97
N SER A 210 11.26 12.12 2.74
CA SER A 210 11.47 13.07 1.65
C SER A 210 10.21 13.87 1.33
N LEU A 211 9.05 13.21 1.26
CA LEU A 211 7.76 13.87 1.06
C LEU A 211 7.39 14.76 2.25
N LEU A 212 7.65 14.33 3.49
CA LEU A 212 7.46 15.18 4.67
C LEU A 212 8.29 16.47 4.55
N ARG A 213 9.56 16.37 4.17
CA ARG A 213 10.44 17.53 3.95
C ARG A 213 9.93 18.46 2.84
N LEU A 214 9.45 17.86 1.77
CA LEU A 214 8.92 18.59 0.61
C LEU A 214 7.67 19.41 0.98
N TYR A 215 6.74 18.81 1.71
CA TYR A 215 5.54 19.51 2.22
C TYR A 215 5.87 20.45 3.40
N GLY A 216 6.90 20.12 4.19
CA GLY A 216 7.15 20.77 5.47
C GLY A 216 6.00 20.60 6.46
N ALA A 217 5.30 19.44 6.38
CA ALA A 217 4.13 19.11 7.19
C ALA A 217 3.98 17.57 7.32
N PRO A 218 3.35 17.08 8.40
CA PRO A 218 3.10 15.65 8.60
C PRO A 218 2.22 15.07 7.48
N LEU A 219 2.65 13.97 6.87
CA LEU A 219 1.90 13.32 5.79
C LEU A 219 0.47 12.86 6.16
N PRO A 220 0.18 12.41 7.41
CA PRO A 220 -1.19 12.11 7.81
C PRO A 220 -2.14 13.30 7.69
N GLN A 221 -1.67 14.52 7.96
CA GLN A 221 -2.48 15.74 7.82
C GLN A 221 -2.76 16.05 6.35
N ILE A 222 -1.77 15.87 5.47
CA ILE A 222 -1.92 16.04 4.03
C ILE A 222 -2.90 15.00 3.49
N LEU A 223 -2.69 13.71 3.79
CA LEU A 223 -3.57 12.63 3.38
C LEU A 223 -5.01 12.87 3.86
N LYS A 224 -5.17 13.24 5.15
CA LYS A 224 -6.48 13.50 5.74
C LYS A 224 -7.23 14.59 5.00
N SER A 225 -6.64 15.78 4.92
CA SER A 225 -7.34 16.96 4.40
C SER A 225 -7.55 16.92 2.89
N ARG A 226 -6.62 16.28 2.15
CA ARG A 226 -6.63 16.32 0.69
C ARG A 226 -7.28 15.09 0.05
N ILE A 227 -7.34 13.95 0.75
CA ILE A 227 -7.87 12.68 0.22
C ILE A 227 -8.95 12.13 1.13
N MET A 228 -8.64 11.77 2.37
CA MET A 228 -9.53 10.95 3.19
C MET A 228 -10.83 11.68 3.59
N ASP A 229 -10.76 12.94 4.01
CA ASP A 229 -11.94 13.74 4.28
C ASP A 229 -12.80 13.97 3.00
N PRO A 230 -12.22 14.37 1.85
CA PRO A 230 -12.97 14.51 0.59
C PRO A 230 -13.68 13.24 0.11
N ILE A 231 -13.08 12.05 0.32
CA ILE A 231 -13.73 10.78 -0.06
C ILE A 231 -14.71 10.26 0.98
N GLY A 232 -14.90 11.00 2.08
CA GLY A 232 -15.83 10.63 3.15
C GLY A 232 -15.35 9.45 4.00
N ALA A 233 -14.04 9.29 4.16
CA ALA A 233 -13.48 8.28 5.05
C ALA A 233 -13.83 8.58 6.52
N SER A 234 -13.82 7.53 7.33
CA SER A 234 -14.05 7.62 8.77
C SER A 234 -12.99 8.49 9.46
N GLN A 235 -13.17 8.75 10.75
CA GLN A 235 -12.15 9.41 11.57
C GLN A 235 -11.36 8.41 12.42
N THR A 236 -11.52 7.09 12.15
CA THR A 236 -10.90 6.02 12.93
C THR A 236 -9.56 5.57 12.38
N TRP A 237 -9.27 5.88 11.12
CA TRP A 237 -7.98 5.54 10.52
C TRP A 237 -6.85 6.41 11.10
N ASP A 238 -5.64 5.86 11.11
CA ASP A 238 -4.43 6.57 11.52
C ASP A 238 -3.21 6.09 10.71
N TRP A 239 -2.15 6.89 10.67
CA TRP A 239 -0.92 6.54 10.00
C TRP A 239 0.26 6.79 10.94
N HIS A 240 0.90 5.72 11.38
CA HIS A 240 1.96 5.74 12.37
C HIS A 240 3.35 5.59 11.74
N GLY A 241 4.32 6.27 12.36
CA GLY A 241 5.74 5.99 12.17
C GLY A 241 6.26 5.02 13.22
N TYR A 242 7.51 5.23 13.62
CA TYR A 242 8.20 4.44 14.64
C TYR A 242 8.53 5.32 15.86
N GLU A 243 8.87 4.71 17.00
CA GLU A 243 9.34 5.45 18.18
C GLU A 243 10.56 6.31 17.88
N THR A 244 11.39 5.88 16.90
CA THR A 244 12.62 6.55 16.49
C THR A 244 12.44 7.55 15.33
N SER A 245 11.26 7.63 14.72
CA SER A 245 11.05 8.39 13.47
C SER A 245 10.61 9.83 13.66
N TRP A 246 10.95 10.44 14.79
CA TRP A 246 10.68 11.85 15.05
C TRP A 246 11.77 12.74 14.49
N VAL A 247 11.37 13.76 13.76
CA VAL A 247 12.27 14.73 13.13
C VAL A 247 11.84 16.16 13.46
N GLU A 248 12.79 17.09 13.39
CA GLU A 248 12.50 18.52 13.46
C GLU A 248 12.12 19.03 12.07
N GLU A 249 10.96 19.66 11.95
CA GLU A 249 10.49 20.31 10.74
C GLU A 249 9.91 21.68 11.07
N LYS A 250 10.50 22.76 10.51
CA LYS A 250 10.09 24.15 10.76
C LYS A 250 9.97 24.50 12.25
N GLY A 251 10.87 23.96 13.07
CA GLY A 251 10.91 24.20 14.53
C GLY A 251 9.88 23.40 15.32
N GLN A 252 9.23 22.41 14.71
CA GLN A 252 8.31 21.50 15.38
C GLN A 252 8.82 20.07 15.29
N ARG A 253 8.63 19.31 16.38
CA ARG A 253 8.90 17.89 16.38
C ARG A 253 7.72 17.14 15.76
N VAL A 254 7.95 16.54 14.60
CA VAL A 254 6.94 15.78 13.83
C VAL A 254 7.38 14.35 13.61
N GLN A 255 6.43 13.42 13.50
CA GLN A 255 6.73 12.04 13.19
C GLN A 255 6.75 11.83 11.68
N SER A 256 7.85 11.26 11.17
CA SER A 256 7.86 10.68 9.84
C SER A 256 7.15 9.33 9.89
N VAL A 257 6.08 9.20 9.10
CA VAL A 257 5.29 7.96 9.08
C VAL A 257 5.98 6.86 8.28
N SER A 258 5.65 5.61 8.60
CA SER A 258 6.16 4.47 7.86
C SER A 258 5.41 4.30 6.54
N GLY A 259 6.08 4.55 5.44
CA GLY A 259 5.60 4.16 4.11
C GLY A 259 5.87 2.68 3.82
N GLY A 260 6.95 2.13 4.36
CA GLY A 260 7.33 0.72 4.25
C GLY A 260 6.50 -0.23 5.12
N ALA A 261 5.97 0.29 6.22
CA ALA A 261 5.13 -0.43 7.18
C ALA A 261 5.80 -1.68 7.81
N HIS A 262 7.11 -1.64 8.00
CA HIS A 262 7.86 -2.61 8.80
C HIS A 262 7.73 -2.30 10.30
N TRP A 263 7.97 -3.29 11.16
CA TRP A 263 8.08 -3.14 12.62
C TRP A 263 6.92 -2.40 13.31
N GLY A 264 5.69 -2.55 12.77
CA GLY A 264 4.47 -2.03 13.39
C GLY A 264 4.08 -0.61 13.01
N GLY A 265 4.86 0.08 12.14
CA GLY A 265 4.43 1.33 11.52
C GLY A 265 3.42 1.09 10.38
N GLY A 266 2.89 2.18 9.82
CA GLY A 266 1.99 2.15 8.65
C GLY A 266 0.58 2.61 8.94
N VAL A 267 -0.31 2.41 7.98
CA VAL A 267 -1.71 2.83 8.04
C VAL A 267 -2.54 1.79 8.80
N TRP A 268 -3.37 2.28 9.73
CA TRP A 268 -4.41 1.56 10.46
C TRP A 268 -5.75 2.05 9.95
N ILE A 269 -6.59 1.15 9.45
CA ILE A 269 -7.79 1.52 8.69
C ILE A 269 -8.75 0.35 8.59
N ASP A 270 -10.03 0.61 8.42
CA ASP A 270 -11.05 -0.40 8.16
C ASP A 270 -11.20 -0.73 6.66
N SER A 271 -12.00 -1.76 6.34
CA SER A 271 -12.17 -2.20 4.95
C SER A 271 -13.04 -1.25 4.12
N TYR A 272 -13.95 -0.51 4.73
CA TYR A 272 -14.76 0.47 4.02
C TYR A 272 -13.91 1.64 3.52
N ASP A 273 -13.03 2.15 4.36
CA ASP A 273 -12.13 3.24 3.99
C ASP A 273 -11.09 2.79 2.97
N HIS A 274 -10.61 1.53 3.08
CA HIS A 274 -9.80 0.92 2.02
C HIS A 274 -10.53 0.90 0.67
N ALA A 275 -11.82 0.54 0.67
CA ALA A 275 -12.61 0.49 -0.55
C ALA A 275 -12.89 1.90 -1.12
N ARG A 276 -13.11 2.92 -0.26
CA ARG A 276 -13.19 4.33 -0.69
C ARG A 276 -11.92 4.79 -1.38
N PHE A 277 -10.77 4.47 -0.79
CA PHE A 277 -9.47 4.77 -1.38
C PHE A 277 -9.27 4.04 -2.71
N GLY A 278 -9.64 2.75 -2.79
CA GLY A 278 -9.65 2.00 -4.04
C GLY A 278 -10.56 2.60 -5.10
N LEU A 279 -11.76 3.06 -4.70
CA LEU A 279 -12.72 3.70 -5.61
C LEU A 279 -12.20 5.02 -6.19
N LEU A 280 -11.48 5.81 -5.40
CA LEU A 280 -10.79 7.01 -5.90
C LEU A 280 -9.85 6.67 -7.07
N PHE A 281 -9.03 5.63 -6.93
CA PHE A 281 -8.12 5.19 -7.99
C PHE A 281 -8.85 4.58 -9.18
N LEU A 282 -9.89 3.78 -8.94
CA LEU A 282 -10.75 3.22 -10.00
C LEU A 282 -11.41 4.30 -10.83
N ARG A 283 -11.75 5.44 -10.24
CA ARG A 283 -12.34 6.63 -10.87
C ARG A 283 -11.32 7.62 -11.42
N GLY A 284 -10.08 7.22 -11.65
CA GLY A 284 -9.05 8.09 -12.22
C GLY A 284 -8.72 9.30 -11.34
N GLY A 285 -8.79 9.15 -10.02
CA GLY A 285 -8.51 10.21 -9.04
C GLY A 285 -9.67 11.17 -8.80
N ARG A 286 -10.84 10.88 -9.36
CA ARG A 286 -12.05 11.69 -9.22
C ARG A 286 -12.94 11.18 -8.08
N TRP A 287 -13.52 12.11 -7.34
CA TRP A 287 -14.57 11.83 -6.37
C TRP A 287 -15.72 12.78 -6.58
N ARG A 288 -16.85 12.29 -7.05
CA ARG A 288 -17.99 13.11 -7.49
C ARG A 288 -17.53 14.16 -8.53
N ASP A 289 -17.72 15.44 -8.23
CA ASP A 289 -17.35 16.55 -9.12
C ASP A 289 -15.90 17.03 -8.95
N ALA A 290 -15.17 16.51 -7.95
CA ALA A 290 -13.82 16.93 -7.63
C ALA A 290 -12.75 15.98 -8.21
N GLN A 291 -11.74 16.53 -8.88
CA GLN A 291 -10.52 15.84 -9.20
C GLN A 291 -9.57 15.98 -8.02
N ILE A 292 -9.36 14.89 -7.25
CA ILE A 292 -8.54 14.87 -6.03
C ILE A 292 -7.07 14.57 -6.38
N LEU A 293 -6.85 13.59 -7.25
CA LEU A 293 -5.56 13.27 -7.86
C LEU A 293 -5.72 13.39 -9.37
N SER A 294 -4.73 13.93 -10.07
CA SER A 294 -4.82 14.07 -11.52
C SER A 294 -4.94 12.72 -12.23
N GLU A 295 -5.65 12.68 -13.35
CA GLU A 295 -5.68 11.49 -14.23
C GLU A 295 -4.27 11.11 -14.69
N ASN A 296 -3.39 12.11 -14.87
CA ASN A 296 -1.99 11.89 -15.20
C ASN A 296 -1.28 11.11 -14.09
N TRP A 297 -1.46 11.49 -12.81
CA TRP A 297 -0.86 10.75 -11.71
C TRP A 297 -1.35 9.30 -11.68
N ILE A 298 -2.66 9.09 -11.77
CA ILE A 298 -3.24 7.73 -11.78
C ILE A 298 -2.65 6.89 -12.90
N ALA A 299 -2.51 7.46 -14.11
CA ALA A 299 -1.87 6.78 -15.23
C ALA A 299 -0.39 6.44 -14.94
N GLN A 300 0.36 7.37 -14.34
CA GLN A 300 1.76 7.12 -13.96
C GLN A 300 1.91 6.01 -12.92
N THR A 301 0.96 5.88 -11.97
CA THR A 301 1.06 4.86 -10.91
C THR A 301 1.02 3.44 -11.44
N THR A 302 0.40 3.21 -12.60
CA THR A 302 0.23 1.90 -13.23
C THR A 302 1.15 1.66 -14.43
N VAL A 303 2.12 2.56 -14.69
CA VAL A 303 3.18 2.31 -15.68
C VAL A 303 4.12 1.25 -15.10
N PRO A 304 4.31 0.11 -15.79
CA PRO A 304 5.23 -0.93 -15.33
C PRO A 304 6.67 -0.41 -15.21
N CYS A 305 7.34 -0.82 -14.14
CA CYS A 305 8.79 -0.63 -14.02
C CYS A 305 9.52 -1.54 -15.02
N ASP A 306 10.47 -1.00 -15.77
CA ASP A 306 11.24 -1.73 -16.80
C ASP A 306 11.97 -2.97 -16.22
N ILE A 307 12.39 -2.90 -14.96
CA ILE A 307 13.13 -3.97 -14.29
C ILE A 307 12.18 -5.01 -13.67
N ASN A 308 11.02 -4.56 -13.16
CA ASN A 308 9.99 -5.41 -12.61
C ASN A 308 8.61 -4.97 -13.10
N PRO A 309 8.12 -5.53 -14.21
CA PRO A 309 6.85 -5.09 -14.81
C PRO A 309 5.59 -5.39 -13.97
N GLU A 310 5.72 -6.14 -12.87
CA GLU A 310 4.65 -6.33 -11.89
C GLU A 310 4.53 -5.17 -10.89
N TYR A 311 5.35 -4.12 -11.03
CA TYR A 311 5.39 -3.01 -10.06
C TYR A 311 5.37 -1.66 -10.76
N GLY A 312 4.50 -0.76 -10.27
CA GLY A 312 4.42 0.64 -10.67
C GLY A 312 4.95 1.59 -9.59
N LEU A 313 4.33 2.76 -9.41
CA LEU A 313 4.71 3.71 -8.36
C LEU A 313 4.07 3.33 -7.02
N LEU A 314 4.68 2.37 -6.31
CA LEU A 314 4.19 1.77 -5.05
C LEU A 314 2.83 1.06 -5.18
N TRP A 315 2.56 0.52 -6.36
CA TRP A 315 1.41 -0.33 -6.68
C TRP A 315 1.88 -1.62 -7.33
N TRP A 316 1.23 -2.73 -7.01
CA TRP A 316 1.40 -4.01 -7.68
C TRP A 316 0.48 -4.07 -8.91
N LEU A 317 1.00 -4.56 -10.02
CA LEU A 317 0.29 -4.64 -11.30
C LEU A 317 -0.04 -6.10 -11.63
N ASN A 318 -1.20 -6.35 -12.23
CA ASN A 318 -1.60 -7.69 -12.67
C ASN A 318 -0.92 -8.09 -13.99
N HIS A 319 0.35 -7.72 -14.13
CA HIS A 319 1.14 -8.07 -15.31
C HIS A 319 1.24 -9.59 -15.44
N GLN A 320 0.98 -10.10 -16.66
CA GLN A 320 0.91 -11.54 -16.93
C GLN A 320 -0.03 -12.31 -15.97
N HIS A 321 -1.09 -11.67 -15.51
CA HIS A 321 -2.09 -12.26 -14.61
C HIS A 321 -1.52 -12.77 -13.27
N SER A 322 -0.46 -12.14 -12.76
CA SER A 322 0.22 -12.56 -11.54
C SER A 322 -0.67 -12.55 -10.29
N MET A 323 -1.66 -11.64 -10.23
CA MET A 323 -2.58 -11.53 -9.09
C MET A 323 -3.95 -12.18 -9.32
N SER A 324 -4.38 -12.32 -10.57
CA SER A 324 -5.66 -12.96 -10.93
C SER A 324 -5.65 -13.37 -12.40
N ASP A 325 -6.09 -14.60 -12.68
CA ASP A 325 -6.21 -15.13 -14.04
C ASP A 325 -7.48 -14.61 -14.73
N LEU A 326 -8.47 -14.11 -13.96
CA LEU A 326 -9.78 -13.65 -14.45
C LEU A 326 -9.91 -12.13 -14.54
N ALA A 327 -8.94 -11.40 -14.00
CA ALA A 327 -8.86 -9.96 -14.09
C ALA A 327 -8.11 -9.51 -15.35
N CYS A 328 -8.36 -8.28 -15.80
CA CYS A 328 -7.59 -7.71 -16.90
C CYS A 328 -6.15 -7.40 -16.49
N GLU A 329 -5.25 -7.30 -17.46
CA GLU A 329 -3.84 -6.94 -17.18
C GLU A 329 -3.66 -5.52 -16.63
N LYS A 330 -4.67 -4.64 -16.82
CA LYS A 330 -4.67 -3.30 -16.23
C LYS A 330 -5.07 -3.27 -14.77
N SER A 331 -5.47 -4.40 -14.20
CA SER A 331 -5.77 -4.49 -12.78
C SER A 331 -4.53 -4.25 -11.96
N PHE A 332 -4.69 -3.63 -10.80
CA PHE A 332 -3.60 -3.31 -9.90
C PHE A 332 -4.05 -3.38 -8.45
N ALA A 333 -3.11 -3.43 -7.54
CA ALA A 333 -3.44 -3.59 -6.13
C ALA A 333 -2.46 -2.91 -5.17
N ALA A 334 -2.98 -2.41 -4.05
CA ALA A 334 -2.21 -2.26 -2.84
C ALA A 334 -2.14 -3.63 -2.14
N ARG A 335 -0.94 -4.07 -1.72
CA ARG A 335 -0.74 -5.36 -1.06
C ARG A 335 0.06 -5.20 0.22
N GLY A 336 -0.38 -5.87 1.27
CA GLY A 336 0.27 -5.89 2.57
C GLY A 336 0.40 -7.30 3.12
N ALA A 337 1.36 -7.49 4.01
CA ALA A 337 1.56 -8.76 4.70
C ALA A 337 0.28 -9.22 5.40
N GLY A 338 0.13 -10.52 5.60
CA GLY A 338 -1.09 -11.10 6.14
C GLY A 338 -2.24 -11.19 5.12
N GLY A 339 -1.97 -11.02 3.83
CA GLY A 339 -2.99 -11.09 2.77
C GLY A 339 -3.94 -9.90 2.77
N ASN A 340 -3.48 -8.75 3.27
CA ASN A 340 -4.19 -7.48 3.14
C ASN A 340 -4.07 -6.99 1.70
N ILE A 341 -5.20 -6.68 1.06
CA ILE A 341 -5.20 -6.23 -0.33
C ILE A 341 -6.35 -5.27 -0.62
N ILE A 342 -6.08 -4.26 -1.44
CA ILE A 342 -7.07 -3.46 -2.15
C ILE A 342 -6.86 -3.76 -3.62
N PHE A 343 -7.68 -4.62 -4.20
CA PHE A 343 -7.61 -5.02 -5.59
C PHE A 343 -8.58 -4.21 -6.44
N ILE A 344 -8.11 -3.66 -7.55
CA ILE A 344 -8.84 -2.77 -8.43
C ILE A 344 -8.86 -3.39 -9.83
N GLU A 345 -10.06 -3.68 -10.32
CA GLU A 345 -10.32 -4.21 -11.66
C GLU A 345 -11.06 -3.15 -12.49
N PRO A 346 -10.34 -2.38 -13.32
CA PRO A 346 -10.92 -1.22 -13.99
C PRO A 346 -11.88 -1.56 -15.12
N GLU A 347 -11.69 -2.66 -15.84
CA GLU A 347 -12.56 -3.01 -16.97
C GLU A 347 -13.93 -3.53 -16.52
N LYS A 348 -13.98 -4.16 -15.35
CA LYS A 348 -15.22 -4.64 -14.75
C LYS A 348 -15.80 -3.68 -13.72
N ASP A 349 -15.14 -2.57 -13.42
CA ASP A 349 -15.53 -1.62 -12.38
C ASP A 349 -15.75 -2.31 -11.02
N ILE A 350 -14.74 -3.06 -10.57
CA ILE A 350 -14.78 -3.84 -9.33
C ILE A 350 -13.64 -3.44 -8.40
N ILE A 351 -13.97 -3.35 -7.11
CA ILE A 351 -12.99 -3.28 -6.01
C ILE A 351 -13.20 -4.49 -5.11
N ILE A 352 -12.12 -5.15 -4.73
CA ILE A 352 -12.12 -6.21 -3.75
C ILE A 352 -11.15 -5.82 -2.64
N VAL A 353 -11.63 -5.75 -1.42
CA VAL A 353 -10.78 -5.58 -0.23
C VAL A 353 -10.78 -6.89 0.53
N LEU A 354 -9.58 -7.39 0.84
CA LEU A 354 -9.40 -8.57 1.68
C LEU A 354 -8.47 -8.22 2.85
N ARG A 355 -8.77 -8.78 4.01
CA ARG A 355 -7.97 -8.68 5.23
C ARG A 355 -7.70 -10.08 5.76
N TRP A 356 -6.46 -10.33 6.17
CA TRP A 356 -6.02 -11.55 6.82
C TRP A 356 -6.32 -12.85 6.02
N CYS A 357 -6.29 -12.73 4.70
CA CYS A 357 -6.58 -13.82 3.77
C CYS A 357 -5.28 -14.40 3.18
N GLY A 358 -4.97 -15.66 3.50
CA GLY A 358 -3.73 -16.33 3.09
C GLY A 358 -3.66 -16.70 1.59
N ASN A 359 -4.79 -16.69 0.88
CA ASN A 359 -4.85 -16.97 -0.57
C ASN A 359 -5.66 -15.90 -1.32
N PRO A 360 -5.17 -14.64 -1.38
CA PRO A 360 -5.91 -13.58 -2.07
C PRO A 360 -6.21 -13.89 -3.53
N LYS A 361 -5.26 -14.46 -4.29
CA LYS A 361 -5.48 -14.83 -5.71
C LYS A 361 -6.68 -15.76 -5.88
N GLY A 362 -6.70 -16.85 -5.10
CA GLY A 362 -7.79 -17.83 -5.17
C GLY A 362 -9.15 -17.26 -4.77
N VAL A 363 -9.18 -16.28 -3.84
CA VAL A 363 -10.42 -15.58 -3.45
C VAL A 363 -10.85 -14.60 -4.54
N ILE A 364 -9.95 -13.80 -5.07
CA ILE A 364 -10.22 -12.84 -6.16
C ILE A 364 -10.76 -13.58 -7.39
N ASP A 365 -10.11 -14.67 -7.80
CA ASP A 365 -10.57 -15.45 -8.97
C ASP A 365 -11.97 -16.05 -8.76
N ARG A 366 -12.31 -16.50 -7.53
CA ARG A 366 -13.67 -17.00 -7.23
C ARG A 366 -14.70 -15.87 -7.27
N ILE A 367 -14.39 -14.71 -6.69
CA ILE A 367 -15.28 -13.54 -6.74
C ILE A 367 -15.49 -13.11 -8.20
N LEU A 368 -14.43 -12.93 -8.97
CA LEU A 368 -14.54 -12.55 -10.38
C LEU A 368 -15.22 -13.61 -11.23
N GLY A 369 -15.02 -14.89 -10.91
CA GLY A 369 -15.68 -16.02 -11.54
C GLY A 369 -17.17 -16.15 -11.21
N SER A 370 -17.69 -15.43 -10.21
CA SER A 370 -19.13 -15.38 -9.91
C SER A 370 -19.88 -14.34 -10.76
N ALA A 371 -19.18 -13.50 -11.53
CA ALA A 371 -19.80 -12.63 -12.53
C ALA A 371 -20.40 -13.46 -13.67
N VAL A 372 -21.59 -13.05 -14.17
CA VAL A 372 -22.39 -13.75 -15.21
C VAL A 372 -22.59 -12.87 -16.43
#